data_ae9de93cde555f48c837bb5a1bb0d429
#
_entry.id   ae9de93cde555f48c837bb5a1bb0d429
#
_cell.length_a   1.000
_cell.length_b   1.000
_cell.length_c   1.000
_cell.angle_alpha   90.00
_cell.angle_beta   90.00
_cell.angle_gamma   90.00
#
_symmetry.space_group_name_H-M   'P 1'
#
loop_
_entity.id
_entity.type
_entity.pdbx_description
1 polymer ?
#
loop_
_entity_poly.entity_id
_entity_poly.type
_entity_poly.pdbx_seq_one_letter_code
_entity_poly.pdbx_strand_id
1 'polypeptide(L)'
;MIDGKRIRQINNKTIIRSNDCFIYWLQHSQRTHFNHALEYSIELANRFEKPLLVYFGITDSFPGANPRHYRFMLEGLMEVEKNLFERGIRFVCELKSPEIGVLGVSQKACAIVTDRGYLRIEKDWRKKVSENLECAMFEVETDLIVPLEEASLKEEYAAYTIRKKINSRLLEFLVPLEEEQINIKSSKFKFGAEETVDLEDLLKKYSIEDNLSPVEFKGGTSNAVELLEIFIKNKLSLYNDKRNDPSLEFTSNLSSYLHFGQISPIYIGLRIGQIKGEGTEAFLEEMIIRRELSFNFVNYNPYYDSFDSLPNWAQITLLEHENDNRPYIYSKEELENSLTHDRYWNAAQLELVLTGKMHGYMRMYWGKKIIEWTTFVRDAFDTALYLNNKYALDGRDPNSFSGVAWCFGKHDRPWKERPVFGKIRYMNSNGLKRKFNPDLYADKIYSMLP
;
A
#
# COMPACT_ATOMS: atom_id res chain seq x y z
N MET A 1 6.52 -13.49 22.03
CA MET A 1 7.18 -14.32 20.96
C MET A 1 6.35 -14.27 19.69
N ILE A 2 6.97 -13.98 18.56
CA ILE A 2 6.29 -13.87 17.25
C ILE A 2 5.99 -15.28 16.70
N ASP A 3 4.78 -15.45 16.12
CA ASP A 3 4.37 -16.72 15.52
C ASP A 3 5.35 -17.12 14.39
N GLY A 4 5.87 -18.33 14.46
CA GLY A 4 6.85 -18.85 13.49
C GLY A 4 6.34 -18.89 12.04
N LYS A 5 5.01 -18.93 11.82
CA LYS A 5 4.40 -18.87 10.49
C LYS A 5 4.53 -17.51 9.81
N ARG A 6 4.87 -16.45 10.58
CA ARG A 6 5.18 -15.12 10.05
C ARG A 6 6.64 -14.96 9.67
N ILE A 7 7.52 -15.89 10.09
CA ILE A 7 8.96 -15.75 10.00
C ILE A 7 9.49 -16.74 8.95
N ARG A 8 10.28 -16.24 8.03
CA ARG A 8 10.98 -17.06 7.04
C ARG A 8 12.44 -16.68 6.95
N GLN A 9 13.35 -17.63 7.15
CA GLN A 9 14.75 -17.42 6.80
C GLN A 9 14.90 -17.49 5.28
N ILE A 10 15.52 -16.48 4.66
CA ILE A 10 15.59 -16.33 3.20
C ILE A 10 16.98 -16.54 2.61
N ASN A 11 17.98 -16.88 3.45
CA ASN A 11 19.29 -17.37 3.02
C ASN A 11 19.75 -18.57 3.88
N ASN A 12 20.81 -19.26 3.46
CA ASN A 12 21.32 -20.44 4.13
C ASN A 12 22.45 -20.13 5.14
N LYS A 13 22.58 -18.88 5.58
CA LYS A 13 23.62 -18.45 6.52
C LYS A 13 23.14 -18.61 7.96
N THR A 14 24.09 -18.62 8.89
CA THR A 14 23.82 -18.75 10.33
C THR A 14 23.92 -17.39 11.03
N ILE A 15 23.36 -17.29 12.24
CA ILE A 15 23.55 -16.15 13.12
C ILE A 15 24.99 -16.11 13.60
N ILE A 16 25.71 -15.01 13.37
CA ILE A 16 27.12 -14.81 13.75
C ILE A 16 27.18 -14.17 15.13
N ARG A 17 27.28 -15.01 16.18
CA ARG A 17 27.22 -14.53 17.58
C ARG A 17 28.39 -13.62 17.98
N SER A 18 29.53 -13.70 17.29
CA SER A 18 30.71 -12.86 17.55
C SER A 18 30.55 -11.42 17.04
N ASN A 19 29.57 -11.16 16.20
CA ASN A 19 29.30 -9.83 15.65
C ASN A 19 28.61 -8.91 16.68
N ASP A 20 28.49 -7.62 16.33
CA ASP A 20 28.26 -6.55 17.29
C ASP A 20 26.76 -6.30 17.56
N CYS A 21 25.87 -6.47 16.56
CA CYS A 21 24.47 -6.07 16.67
C CYS A 21 23.53 -6.92 15.80
N PHE A 22 22.23 -6.86 16.08
CA PHE A 22 21.19 -7.23 15.13
C PHE A 22 20.75 -5.98 14.34
N ILE A 23 20.27 -6.20 13.10
CA ILE A 23 19.75 -5.12 12.27
C ILE A 23 18.30 -5.45 11.90
N TYR A 24 17.38 -4.51 12.16
CA TYR A 24 16.07 -4.49 11.51
C TYR A 24 16.16 -3.58 10.28
N TRP A 25 16.11 -4.18 9.11
CA TRP A 25 16.00 -3.46 7.84
C TRP A 25 14.53 -3.16 7.58
N LEU A 26 14.10 -1.98 8.01
CA LEU A 26 12.76 -1.46 7.81
C LEU A 26 12.56 -1.12 6.32
N GLN A 27 11.53 -1.67 5.70
CA GLN A 27 11.17 -1.39 4.30
C GLN A 27 9.75 -0.83 4.19
N HIS A 28 8.74 -1.69 4.32
CA HIS A 28 7.34 -1.39 4.05
C HIS A 28 6.57 -0.98 5.31
N SER A 29 6.85 -1.61 6.45
CA SER A 29 6.10 -1.41 7.70
C SER A 29 6.63 -0.23 8.51
N GLN A 30 6.47 1.00 8.00
CA GLN A 30 7.05 2.24 8.55
C GLN A 30 6.34 2.69 9.84
N ARG A 31 6.39 1.85 10.86
CA ARG A 31 5.81 2.05 12.19
C ARG A 31 6.59 1.32 13.25
N THR A 32 6.43 1.73 14.50
CA THR A 32 7.00 1.04 15.67
C THR A 32 5.96 0.23 16.42
N HIS A 33 4.69 0.58 16.30
CA HIS A 33 3.58 -0.07 16.98
C HIS A 33 2.96 -1.19 16.12
N PHE A 34 2.67 -2.34 16.74
CA PHE A 34 2.17 -3.53 16.02
C PHE A 34 3.06 -3.93 14.82
N ASN A 35 4.38 -3.89 15.00
CA ASN A 35 5.36 -4.25 13.98
C ASN A 35 6.04 -5.57 14.35
N HIS A 36 5.58 -6.68 13.77
CA HIS A 36 6.09 -8.02 14.07
C HIS A 36 7.58 -8.19 13.73
N ALA A 37 8.09 -7.53 12.69
CA ALA A 37 9.49 -7.60 12.33
C ALA A 37 10.38 -6.88 13.35
N LEU A 38 9.94 -5.72 13.84
CA LEU A 38 10.63 -5.01 14.92
C LEU A 38 10.66 -5.85 16.21
N GLU A 39 9.51 -6.41 16.62
CA GLU A 39 9.43 -7.20 17.85
C GLU A 39 10.24 -8.50 17.74
N TYR A 40 10.25 -9.16 16.57
CA TYR A 40 11.15 -10.31 16.35
C TYR A 40 12.63 -9.92 16.40
N SER A 41 12.98 -8.74 15.90
CA SER A 41 14.34 -8.22 15.98
C SER A 41 14.76 -7.95 17.42
N ILE A 42 13.85 -7.40 18.26
CA ILE A 42 14.06 -7.19 19.70
C ILE A 42 14.21 -8.55 20.41
N GLU A 43 13.34 -9.51 20.11
CA GLU A 43 13.41 -10.87 20.66
C GLU A 43 14.78 -11.51 20.39
N LEU A 44 15.30 -11.42 19.14
CA LEU A 44 16.62 -11.91 18.80
C LEU A 44 17.72 -11.14 19.53
N ALA A 45 17.68 -9.81 19.51
CA ALA A 45 18.66 -8.97 20.18
C ALA A 45 18.74 -9.29 21.69
N ASN A 46 17.62 -9.42 22.36
CA ASN A 46 17.53 -9.78 23.78
C ASN A 46 18.05 -11.19 24.05
N ARG A 47 17.68 -12.17 23.22
CA ARG A 47 18.12 -13.59 23.36
C ARG A 47 19.64 -13.75 23.25
N PHE A 48 20.27 -12.92 22.40
CA PHE A 48 21.72 -13.00 22.16
C PHE A 48 22.51 -11.94 22.94
N GLU A 49 21.85 -11.14 23.77
CA GLU A 49 22.45 -10.04 24.55
C GLU A 49 23.25 -9.08 23.65
N LYS A 50 22.60 -8.62 22.56
CA LYS A 50 23.17 -7.69 21.60
C LYS A 50 22.28 -6.46 21.40
N PRO A 51 22.84 -5.29 21.02
CA PRO A 51 22.06 -4.13 20.64
C PRO A 51 21.34 -4.36 19.31
N LEU A 52 20.25 -3.61 19.09
CA LEU A 52 19.50 -3.56 17.83
C LEU A 52 19.72 -2.22 17.13
N LEU A 53 20.01 -2.26 15.85
CA LEU A 53 19.99 -1.13 14.93
C LEU A 53 18.75 -1.24 14.01
N VAL A 54 18.00 -0.17 13.83
CA VAL A 54 16.99 -0.08 12.79
C VAL A 54 17.54 0.76 11.64
N TYR A 55 17.52 0.21 10.43
CA TYR A 55 18.05 0.84 9.23
C TYR A 55 16.94 1.08 8.21
N PHE A 56 16.92 2.27 7.60
CA PHE A 56 16.06 2.62 6.48
C PHE A 56 16.85 3.31 5.36
N GLY A 57 16.77 2.78 4.14
CA GLY A 57 17.37 3.39 2.95
C GLY A 57 16.30 4.14 2.14
N ILE A 58 16.51 5.44 1.89
CA ILE A 58 15.65 6.24 1.01
C ILE A 58 16.25 6.22 -0.39
N THR A 59 15.53 5.65 -1.36
CA THR A 59 15.86 5.84 -2.77
C THR A 59 15.08 7.02 -3.33
N ASP A 60 15.72 7.88 -4.09
CA ASP A 60 15.11 9.00 -4.82
C ASP A 60 14.50 8.60 -6.17
N SER A 61 14.67 7.34 -6.55
CA SER A 61 14.27 6.77 -7.85
C SER A 61 13.23 5.67 -7.72
N PHE A 62 12.39 5.67 -6.67
CA PHE A 62 11.31 4.69 -6.57
C PHE A 62 10.32 4.89 -7.72
N PRO A 63 10.00 3.84 -8.52
CA PRO A 63 9.19 3.96 -9.73
C PRO A 63 7.83 4.63 -9.48
N GLY A 64 7.56 5.73 -10.19
CA GLY A 64 6.30 6.47 -10.10
C GLY A 64 6.11 7.30 -8.82
N ALA A 65 7.10 7.33 -7.92
CA ALA A 65 7.06 8.23 -6.77
C ALA A 65 7.42 9.67 -7.18
N ASN A 66 6.91 10.65 -6.42
CA ASN A 66 7.18 12.07 -6.58
C ASN A 66 7.30 12.75 -5.20
N PRO A 67 7.63 14.05 -5.12
CA PRO A 67 7.83 14.73 -3.84
C PRO A 67 6.68 14.60 -2.84
N ARG A 68 5.41 14.57 -3.28
CA ARG A 68 4.23 14.37 -2.43
C ARG A 68 4.31 13.05 -1.64
N HIS A 69 4.75 11.97 -2.29
CA HIS A 69 4.88 10.66 -1.67
C HIS A 69 6.02 10.62 -0.65
N TYR A 70 7.16 11.22 -1.01
CA TYR A 70 8.30 11.33 -0.09
C TYR A 70 7.96 12.17 1.13
N ARG A 71 7.23 13.28 0.97
CA ARG A 71 6.75 14.08 2.09
C ARG A 71 5.95 13.24 3.08
N PHE A 72 4.90 12.55 2.59
CA PHE A 72 4.05 11.73 3.43
C PHE A 72 4.84 10.60 4.13
N MET A 73 5.78 9.99 3.44
CA MET A 73 6.68 8.97 3.99
C MET A 73 7.57 9.55 5.09
N LEU A 74 8.21 10.68 4.83
CA LEU A 74 9.15 11.32 5.76
C LEU A 74 8.46 11.78 7.05
N GLU A 75 7.25 12.33 6.95
CA GLU A 75 6.44 12.68 8.13
C GLU A 75 6.22 11.46 9.04
N GLY A 76 6.00 10.28 8.47
CA GLY A 76 5.90 9.03 9.23
C GLY A 76 7.23 8.54 9.80
N LEU A 77 8.33 8.65 9.03
CA LEU A 77 9.65 8.23 9.48
C LEU A 77 10.20 9.08 10.62
N MET A 78 9.86 10.37 10.69
CA MET A 78 10.19 11.23 11.84
C MET A 78 9.53 10.71 13.13
N GLU A 79 8.29 10.25 13.05
CA GLU A 79 7.62 9.64 14.20
C GLU A 79 8.27 8.28 14.57
N VAL A 80 8.66 7.47 13.58
CA VAL A 80 9.39 6.21 13.78
C VAL A 80 10.72 6.47 14.50
N GLU A 81 11.51 7.43 14.03
CA GLU A 81 12.79 7.81 14.66
C GLU A 81 12.62 8.19 16.12
N LYS A 82 11.64 9.08 16.41
CA LYS A 82 11.33 9.49 17.78
C LYS A 82 10.95 8.30 18.67
N ASN A 83 10.02 7.47 18.20
CA ASN A 83 9.52 6.33 18.98
C ASN A 83 10.61 5.27 19.21
N LEU A 84 11.48 5.01 18.25
CA LEU A 84 12.62 4.11 18.40
C LEU A 84 13.62 4.67 19.41
N PHE A 85 13.90 5.97 19.39
CA PHE A 85 14.77 6.61 20.37
C PHE A 85 14.22 6.48 21.81
N GLU A 86 12.91 6.68 21.98
CA GLU A 86 12.24 6.50 23.29
C GLU A 86 12.34 5.04 23.77
N ARG A 87 12.26 4.06 22.85
CA ARG A 87 12.51 2.63 23.15
C ARG A 87 13.99 2.30 23.36
N GLY A 88 14.92 3.26 23.20
CA GLY A 88 16.35 3.07 23.36
C GLY A 88 17.03 2.41 22.15
N ILE A 89 16.42 2.43 20.97
CA ILE A 89 16.90 1.79 19.74
C ILE A 89 17.45 2.87 18.79
N ARG A 90 18.63 2.63 18.21
CA ARG A 90 19.23 3.50 17.20
C ARG A 90 18.49 3.35 15.88
N PHE A 91 18.09 4.47 15.28
CA PHE A 91 17.60 4.56 13.92
C PHE A 91 18.67 5.20 13.03
N VAL A 92 18.93 4.60 11.88
CA VAL A 92 19.82 5.11 10.83
C VAL A 92 19.04 5.20 9.54
N CYS A 93 18.97 6.38 8.98
CA CYS A 93 18.32 6.66 7.71
C CYS A 93 19.35 7.26 6.73
N GLU A 94 19.52 6.64 5.57
CA GLU A 94 20.45 7.10 4.54
C GLU A 94 19.74 7.36 3.22
N LEU A 95 20.19 8.37 2.48
CA LEU A 95 19.77 8.61 1.09
C LEU A 95 20.59 7.70 0.16
N LYS A 96 20.24 6.42 0.17
CA LYS A 96 20.87 5.35 -0.63
C LYS A 96 19.83 4.34 -1.06
N SER A 97 20.06 3.65 -2.17
CA SER A 97 19.25 2.50 -2.53
C SER A 97 19.22 1.50 -1.36
N PRO A 98 18.02 1.02 -0.95
CA PRO A 98 17.85 0.26 0.29
C PRO A 98 18.78 -0.95 0.42
N GLU A 99 18.99 -1.70 -0.69
CA GLU A 99 19.87 -2.88 -0.69
C GLU A 99 21.34 -2.52 -0.55
N ILE A 100 21.77 -1.40 -1.14
CA ILE A 100 23.17 -0.95 -1.04
C ILE A 100 23.47 -0.45 0.37
N GLY A 101 22.55 0.34 0.91
CA GLY A 101 22.75 0.92 2.23
C GLY A 101 22.76 -0.14 3.33
N VAL A 102 21.80 -1.09 3.35
CA VAL A 102 21.79 -2.15 4.37
C VAL A 102 23.00 -3.06 4.28
N LEU A 103 23.52 -3.36 3.08
CA LEU A 103 24.77 -4.10 2.91
C LEU A 103 25.96 -3.35 3.49
N GLY A 104 25.98 -2.00 3.36
CA GLY A 104 27.03 -1.17 3.95
C GLY A 104 27.10 -1.26 5.46
N VAL A 105 25.95 -1.28 6.16
CA VAL A 105 25.89 -1.38 7.63
C VAL A 105 25.92 -2.82 8.15
N SER A 106 25.77 -3.82 7.28
CA SER A 106 25.62 -5.24 7.67
C SER A 106 26.91 -5.95 8.07
N GLN A 107 28.09 -5.37 7.82
CA GLN A 107 29.39 -6.05 8.00
C GLN A 107 29.60 -6.64 9.40
N LYS A 108 29.01 -6.04 10.42
CA LYS A 108 29.08 -6.48 11.81
C LYS A 108 27.73 -6.96 12.37
N ALA A 109 26.80 -7.29 11.49
CA ALA A 109 25.49 -7.77 11.88
C ALA A 109 25.54 -9.26 12.30
N CYS A 110 24.97 -9.58 13.46
CA CYS A 110 24.73 -10.97 13.87
C CYS A 110 23.72 -11.65 12.93
N ALA A 111 22.66 -10.96 12.60
CA ALA A 111 21.66 -11.31 11.59
C ALA A 111 20.89 -10.05 11.18
N ILE A 112 20.21 -10.14 10.04
CA ILE A 112 19.27 -9.13 9.56
C ILE A 112 17.85 -9.68 9.62
N VAL A 113 16.93 -8.85 10.14
CA VAL A 113 15.49 -9.06 10.02
C VAL A 113 14.94 -7.98 9.10
N THR A 114 14.01 -8.32 8.22
CA THR A 114 13.30 -7.36 7.38
C THR A 114 11.81 -7.66 7.37
N ASP A 115 10.98 -6.65 7.20
CA ASP A 115 9.57 -6.82 6.91
C ASP A 115 9.35 -7.19 5.43
N ARG A 116 8.24 -7.82 5.17
CA ARG A 116 7.94 -8.38 3.85
C ARG A 116 7.21 -7.38 2.97
N GLY A 117 7.88 -6.85 1.95
CA GLY A 117 7.25 -6.14 0.82
C GLY A 117 6.91 -7.11 -0.32
N TYR A 118 5.92 -6.76 -1.14
CA TYR A 118 5.34 -7.65 -2.15
C TYR A 118 5.62 -7.25 -3.59
N LEU A 119 6.04 -6.01 -3.81
CA LEU A 119 6.37 -5.51 -5.13
C LEU A 119 7.65 -6.14 -5.68
N ARG A 120 7.76 -6.21 -6.99
CA ARG A 120 8.97 -6.75 -7.69
C ARG A 120 10.25 -6.08 -7.20
N ILE A 121 10.26 -4.74 -7.12
CA ILE A 121 11.42 -3.98 -6.65
C ILE A 121 11.83 -4.36 -5.21
N GLU A 122 10.87 -4.53 -4.30
CA GLU A 122 11.15 -4.92 -2.91
C GLU A 122 11.66 -6.35 -2.81
N LYS A 123 11.12 -7.26 -3.62
CA LYS A 123 11.60 -8.63 -3.74
C LYS A 123 13.03 -8.68 -4.28
N ASP A 124 13.33 -7.87 -5.30
CA ASP A 124 14.66 -7.79 -5.92
C ASP A 124 15.70 -7.23 -4.95
N TRP A 125 15.36 -6.21 -4.16
CA TRP A 125 16.23 -5.71 -3.09
C TRP A 125 16.55 -6.79 -2.06
N ARG A 126 15.53 -7.48 -1.53
CA ARG A 126 15.73 -8.55 -0.55
C ARG A 126 16.56 -9.71 -1.11
N LYS A 127 16.32 -10.09 -2.36
CA LYS A 127 17.10 -11.10 -3.06
C LYS A 127 18.58 -10.71 -3.14
N LYS A 128 18.87 -9.51 -3.65
CA LYS A 128 20.26 -9.00 -3.73
C LYS A 128 20.95 -8.99 -2.37
N VAL A 129 20.26 -8.53 -1.33
CA VAL A 129 20.81 -8.50 0.03
C VAL A 129 21.08 -9.93 0.53
N SER A 130 20.10 -10.85 0.42
CA SER A 130 20.23 -12.23 0.90
C SER A 130 21.37 -13.01 0.26
N GLU A 131 21.67 -12.72 -1.03
CA GLU A 131 22.75 -13.34 -1.79
C GLU A 131 24.13 -12.80 -1.40
N ASN A 132 24.23 -11.59 -0.86
CA ASN A 132 25.49 -10.91 -0.55
C ASN A 132 25.81 -10.81 0.95
N LEU A 133 24.95 -11.35 1.82
CA LEU A 133 25.17 -11.36 3.26
C LEU A 133 26.01 -12.56 3.71
N GLU A 134 26.83 -12.35 4.74
CA GLU A 134 27.54 -13.42 5.44
C GLU A 134 26.75 -13.98 6.64
N CYS A 135 25.77 -13.25 7.18
CA CYS A 135 24.93 -13.65 8.31
C CYS A 135 23.51 -14.07 7.88
N ALA A 136 22.77 -14.68 8.80
CA ALA A 136 21.37 -15.06 8.59
C ALA A 136 20.50 -13.85 8.26
N MET A 137 19.55 -14.05 7.34
CA MET A 137 18.52 -13.06 7.01
C MET A 137 17.12 -13.65 7.17
N PHE A 138 16.29 -12.96 7.94
CA PHE A 138 14.90 -13.34 8.21
C PHE A 138 13.95 -12.30 7.61
N GLU A 139 12.93 -12.80 6.93
CA GLU A 139 11.79 -12.00 6.46
C GLU A 139 10.59 -12.27 7.38
N VAL A 140 9.89 -11.20 7.79
CA VAL A 140 8.75 -11.30 8.70
C VAL A 140 7.51 -10.66 8.07
N GLU A 141 6.41 -11.41 8.07
CA GLU A 141 5.11 -10.91 7.61
C GLU A 141 4.49 -9.96 8.64
N THR A 142 4.33 -8.69 8.27
CA THR A 142 3.79 -7.66 9.16
C THR A 142 2.59 -6.90 8.58
N ASP A 143 2.32 -7.04 7.28
CA ASP A 143 1.29 -6.26 6.59
C ASP A 143 0.02 -7.02 6.25
N LEU A 144 0.04 -8.34 6.41
CA LEU A 144 -1.17 -9.15 6.28
C LEU A 144 -1.61 -9.66 7.65
N ILE A 145 -2.93 -9.74 7.84
CA ILE A 145 -3.49 -10.36 9.04
C ILE A 145 -3.18 -11.86 8.98
N VAL A 146 -3.58 -12.53 7.90
CA VAL A 146 -3.22 -13.93 7.67
C VAL A 146 -2.00 -13.98 6.77
N PRO A 147 -0.87 -14.56 7.20
CA PRO A 147 0.31 -14.70 6.34
C PRO A 147 -0.07 -15.31 4.99
N LEU A 148 0.53 -14.80 3.91
CA LEU A 148 0.09 -15.09 2.55
C LEU A 148 0.03 -16.59 2.26
N GLU A 149 1.08 -17.33 2.60
CA GLU A 149 1.17 -18.77 2.33
C GLU A 149 0.23 -19.60 3.19
N GLU A 150 -0.17 -19.09 4.36
CA GLU A 150 -1.19 -19.71 5.22
C GLU A 150 -2.59 -19.52 4.64
N ALA A 151 -2.80 -18.43 3.86
CA ALA A 151 -4.05 -18.20 3.14
C ALA A 151 -4.08 -18.98 1.82
N SER A 152 -3.05 -18.89 0.98
CA SER A 152 -3.01 -19.61 -0.30
C SER A 152 -1.59 -19.67 -0.89
N LEU A 153 -1.25 -20.80 -1.53
CA LEU A 153 0.02 -21.03 -2.23
C LEU A 153 -0.06 -20.70 -3.74
N LYS A 154 -1.13 -20.05 -4.19
CA LYS A 154 -1.35 -19.70 -5.61
C LYS A 154 -2.15 -18.42 -5.75
N GLU A 155 -2.13 -17.85 -6.95
CA GLU A 155 -3.01 -16.73 -7.30
C GLU A 155 -4.48 -17.13 -7.16
N GLU A 156 -5.25 -16.35 -6.40
CA GLU A 156 -6.68 -16.53 -6.20
C GLU A 156 -7.48 -15.74 -7.21
N TYR A 157 -8.51 -16.36 -7.76
CA TYR A 157 -9.30 -15.77 -8.83
C TYR A 157 -10.09 -14.53 -8.37
N ALA A 158 -10.73 -14.61 -7.21
CA ALA A 158 -11.58 -13.54 -6.69
C ALA A 158 -11.79 -13.67 -5.17
N ALA A 159 -12.44 -12.67 -4.57
CA ALA A 159 -12.70 -12.66 -3.13
C ALA A 159 -13.43 -13.92 -2.61
N TYR A 160 -14.34 -14.51 -3.37
CA TYR A 160 -15.06 -15.71 -2.94
C TYR A 160 -14.15 -16.95 -2.80
N THR A 161 -13.02 -17.01 -3.54
CA THR A 161 -12.08 -18.14 -3.45
C THR A 161 -11.15 -18.02 -2.25
N ILE A 162 -10.71 -16.80 -1.92
CA ILE A 162 -9.76 -16.57 -0.81
C ILE A 162 -10.48 -16.41 0.54
N ARG A 163 -11.73 -15.89 0.57
CA ARG A 163 -12.47 -15.57 1.80
C ARG A 163 -12.53 -16.73 2.79
N LYS A 164 -12.89 -17.94 2.31
CA LYS A 164 -12.98 -19.11 3.21
C LYS A 164 -11.64 -19.46 3.83
N LYS A 165 -10.55 -19.31 3.07
CA LYS A 165 -9.19 -19.61 3.49
C LYS A 165 -8.73 -18.63 4.56
N ILE A 166 -8.92 -17.33 4.33
CA ILE A 166 -8.59 -16.28 5.32
C ILE A 166 -9.44 -16.47 6.58
N ASN A 167 -10.78 -16.59 6.44
CA ASN A 167 -11.68 -16.69 7.60
C ASN A 167 -11.42 -17.92 8.47
N SER A 168 -10.96 -19.03 7.89
CA SER A 168 -10.61 -20.23 8.67
C SER A 168 -9.35 -20.05 9.54
N ARG A 169 -8.53 -19.04 9.24
CA ARG A 169 -7.28 -18.77 9.93
C ARG A 169 -7.32 -17.46 10.74
N LEU A 170 -8.39 -16.65 10.57
CA LEU A 170 -8.45 -15.30 11.08
C LEU A 170 -8.24 -15.22 12.60
N LEU A 171 -8.88 -16.11 13.37
CA LEU A 171 -8.77 -16.14 14.83
C LEU A 171 -7.36 -16.49 15.33
N GLU A 172 -6.57 -17.19 14.53
CA GLU A 172 -5.19 -17.54 14.85
C GLU A 172 -4.26 -16.33 14.72
N PHE A 173 -4.50 -15.47 13.73
CA PHE A 173 -3.57 -14.41 13.36
C PHE A 173 -4.04 -12.99 13.72
N LEU A 174 -5.34 -12.79 13.95
CA LEU A 174 -5.88 -11.52 14.42
C LEU A 174 -5.82 -11.45 15.95
N VAL A 175 -4.60 -11.37 16.46
CA VAL A 175 -4.31 -11.36 17.90
C VAL A 175 -3.47 -10.15 18.29
N PRO A 176 -3.56 -9.66 19.54
CA PRO A 176 -2.70 -8.59 20.03
C PRO A 176 -1.22 -8.95 19.89
N LEU A 177 -0.42 -7.95 19.58
CA LEU A 177 1.04 -8.05 19.58
C LEU A 177 1.57 -7.45 20.89
N GLU A 178 2.34 -8.23 21.63
CA GLU A 178 3.06 -7.77 22.81
C GLU A 178 4.36 -7.09 22.37
N GLU A 179 4.60 -5.88 22.87
CA GLU A 179 5.80 -5.11 22.62
C GLU A 179 6.83 -5.36 23.72
N GLU A 180 8.01 -5.81 23.35
CA GLU A 180 9.09 -6.10 24.29
C GLU A 180 10.02 -4.89 24.45
N GLN A 181 10.62 -4.75 25.64
CA GLN A 181 11.69 -3.78 25.86
C GLN A 181 13.04 -4.35 25.43
N ILE A 182 13.86 -3.50 24.81
CA ILE A 182 15.24 -3.89 24.46
C ILE A 182 16.11 -3.90 25.71
N ASN A 183 16.87 -4.97 25.93
CA ASN A 183 17.75 -5.11 27.09
C ASN A 183 19.00 -4.23 26.97
N ILE A 184 19.58 -4.16 25.76
CA ILE A 184 20.79 -3.37 25.49
C ILE A 184 20.43 -2.18 24.60
N LYS A 185 20.34 -1.00 25.21
CA LYS A 185 20.02 0.24 24.48
C LYS A 185 21.11 0.61 23.50
N SER A 186 20.73 0.95 22.27
CA SER A 186 21.63 1.32 21.17
C SER A 186 21.51 2.77 20.72
N SER A 187 20.60 3.56 21.27
CA SER A 187 20.30 4.93 20.83
C SER A 187 21.53 5.85 20.74
N LYS A 188 22.58 5.56 21.53
CA LYS A 188 23.83 6.32 21.55
C LYS A 188 25.02 5.60 20.89
N PHE A 189 24.83 4.37 20.36
CA PHE A 189 25.92 3.65 19.69
C PHE A 189 26.17 4.20 18.29
N LYS A 190 27.42 4.12 17.84
CA LYS A 190 27.82 4.34 16.46
C LYS A 190 28.20 2.97 15.85
N PHE A 191 27.53 2.59 14.79
CA PHE A 191 27.72 1.28 14.15
C PHE A 191 28.68 1.31 12.94
N GLY A 192 29.37 2.41 12.72
CA GLY A 192 30.34 2.64 11.64
C GLY A 192 30.34 4.08 11.16
N ALA A 193 30.72 4.31 9.91
CA ALA A 193 30.67 5.62 9.25
C ALA A 193 29.28 5.84 8.63
N GLU A 194 28.25 5.94 9.46
CA GLU A 194 26.88 6.16 9.03
C GLU A 194 26.68 7.65 8.65
N GLU A 195 26.21 7.88 7.47
CA GLU A 195 25.76 9.21 7.00
C GLU A 195 24.23 9.31 7.17
N THR A 196 23.76 9.37 8.41
CA THR A 196 22.33 9.57 8.67
C THR A 196 21.89 10.92 8.14
N VAL A 197 20.88 10.93 7.27
CA VAL A 197 20.26 12.16 6.77
C VAL A 197 19.40 12.81 7.85
N ASP A 198 19.37 14.14 7.86
CA ASP A 198 18.39 14.88 8.64
C ASP A 198 17.03 14.82 7.94
N LEU A 199 16.08 14.16 8.59
CA LEU A 199 14.74 13.95 8.03
C LEU A 199 13.96 15.26 7.88
N GLU A 200 14.18 16.25 8.77
CA GLU A 200 13.53 17.55 8.69
C GLU A 200 14.03 18.35 7.48
N ASP A 201 15.33 18.32 7.22
CA ASP A 201 15.91 19.02 6.06
C ASP A 201 15.48 18.34 4.76
N LEU A 202 15.41 17.02 4.74
CA LEU A 202 14.91 16.27 3.59
C LEU A 202 13.42 16.55 3.35
N LEU A 203 12.62 16.63 4.41
CA LEU A 203 11.20 16.99 4.33
C LEU A 203 11.01 18.39 3.76
N LYS A 204 11.83 19.37 4.20
CA LYS A 204 11.81 20.73 3.65
C LYS A 204 12.12 20.73 2.15
N LYS A 205 13.14 19.99 1.73
CA LYS A 205 13.51 19.85 0.31
C LYS A 205 12.32 19.35 -0.52
N TYR A 206 11.74 18.23 -0.17
CA TYR A 206 10.60 17.67 -0.92
C TYR A 206 9.34 18.54 -0.82
N SER A 207 9.15 19.30 0.26
CA SER A 207 8.04 20.23 0.37
C SER A 207 8.16 21.42 -0.61
N ILE A 208 9.39 21.84 -0.92
CA ILE A 208 9.65 22.90 -1.92
C ILE A 208 9.50 22.35 -3.35
N GLU A 209 9.93 21.11 -3.58
CA GLU A 209 9.87 20.45 -4.89
C GLU A 209 8.46 19.97 -5.26
N ASP A 210 7.54 19.92 -4.29
CA ASP A 210 6.14 19.49 -4.51
C ASP A 210 5.35 20.59 -5.21
N ASN A 211 5.26 20.50 -6.53
CA ASN A 211 4.47 21.42 -7.37
C ASN A 211 2.97 21.08 -7.40
N LEU A 212 2.57 20.04 -6.68
CA LEU A 212 1.16 19.65 -6.53
C LEU A 212 0.59 20.35 -5.30
N SER A 213 -0.72 20.61 -5.32
CA SER A 213 -1.40 21.18 -4.14
C SER A 213 -1.13 20.35 -2.88
N PRO A 214 -0.88 20.98 -1.73
CA PRO A 214 -0.68 20.27 -0.49
C PRO A 214 -1.89 19.36 -0.20
N VAL A 215 -1.63 18.08 0.08
CA VAL A 215 -2.70 17.20 0.55
C VAL A 215 -2.98 17.47 2.02
N GLU A 216 -4.25 17.35 2.43
CA GLU A 216 -4.66 17.50 3.83
C GLU A 216 -4.04 16.44 4.75
N PHE A 217 -3.73 15.27 4.20
CA PHE A 217 -3.22 14.14 4.97
C PHE A 217 -1.74 14.32 5.31
N LYS A 218 -1.45 14.27 6.61
CA LYS A 218 -0.08 14.19 7.12
C LYS A 218 0.25 12.74 7.43
N GLY A 219 1.48 12.31 7.10
CA GLY A 219 1.97 10.99 7.44
C GLY A 219 2.12 10.79 8.95
N GLY A 220 2.31 9.54 9.37
CA GLY A 220 2.57 9.16 10.75
C GLY A 220 1.49 8.25 11.37
N THR A 221 1.92 7.39 12.28
CA THR A 221 1.05 6.45 13.00
C THR A 221 0.01 7.18 13.84
N SER A 222 0.38 8.28 14.49
CA SER A 222 -0.54 9.07 15.33
C SER A 222 -1.70 9.65 14.52
N ASN A 223 -1.43 10.20 13.34
CA ASN A 223 -2.48 10.70 12.43
C ASN A 223 -3.37 9.57 11.91
N ALA A 224 -2.79 8.41 11.61
CA ALA A 224 -3.55 7.23 11.17
C ALA A 224 -4.50 6.72 12.26
N VAL A 225 -4.04 6.69 13.51
CA VAL A 225 -4.85 6.27 14.67
C VAL A 225 -5.97 7.28 14.94
N GLU A 226 -5.69 8.58 14.86
CA GLU A 226 -6.72 9.62 15.00
C GLU A 226 -7.83 9.46 13.95
N LEU A 227 -7.45 9.28 12.68
CA LEU A 227 -8.42 9.04 11.59
C LEU A 227 -9.23 7.76 11.81
N LEU A 228 -8.61 6.69 12.31
CA LEU A 228 -9.31 5.46 12.68
C LEU A 228 -10.36 5.70 13.76
N GLU A 229 -10.02 6.42 14.83
CA GLU A 229 -10.95 6.72 15.92
C GLU A 229 -12.10 7.64 15.46
N ILE A 230 -11.81 8.64 14.61
CA ILE A 230 -12.83 9.47 13.95
C ILE A 230 -13.77 8.59 13.09
N PHE A 231 -13.22 7.68 12.31
CA PHE A 231 -14.00 6.76 11.49
C PHE A 231 -14.89 5.86 12.34
N ILE A 232 -14.34 5.26 13.38
CA ILE A 232 -15.08 4.38 14.31
C ILE A 232 -16.25 5.15 14.95
N LYS A 233 -15.98 6.33 15.48
CA LYS A 233 -16.97 7.13 16.21
C LYS A 233 -18.09 7.67 15.31
N ASN A 234 -17.75 8.14 14.11
CA ASN A 234 -18.66 8.99 13.34
C ASN A 234 -19.21 8.32 12.07
N LYS A 235 -18.54 7.27 11.55
CA LYS A 235 -18.81 6.79 10.19
C LYS A 235 -19.10 5.28 10.13
N LEU A 236 -18.47 4.48 10.99
CA LEU A 236 -18.49 3.01 10.90
C LEU A 236 -19.92 2.44 10.91
N SER A 237 -20.79 2.95 11.78
CA SER A 237 -22.18 2.45 11.88
C SER A 237 -22.99 2.59 10.60
N LEU A 238 -22.70 3.59 9.78
CA LEU A 238 -23.37 3.88 8.51
C LEU A 238 -22.52 3.51 7.29
N TYR A 239 -21.36 2.91 7.51
CA TYR A 239 -20.41 2.62 6.44
C TYR A 239 -21.01 1.72 5.35
N ASN A 240 -21.72 0.66 5.73
CA ASN A 240 -22.34 -0.25 4.76
C ASN A 240 -23.23 0.48 3.76
N ASP A 241 -24.05 1.42 4.23
CA ASP A 241 -25.04 2.12 3.42
C ASP A 241 -24.45 3.27 2.63
N LYS A 242 -23.48 4.00 3.21
CA LYS A 242 -23.01 5.29 2.68
C LYS A 242 -21.66 5.24 1.97
N ARG A 243 -20.88 4.17 2.12
CA ARG A 243 -19.53 4.04 1.55
C ARG A 243 -19.45 4.16 0.03
N ASN A 244 -20.56 3.95 -0.68
CA ASN A 244 -20.59 4.00 -2.13
C ASN A 244 -21.07 5.34 -2.70
N ASP A 245 -21.34 6.33 -1.84
CA ASP A 245 -21.73 7.68 -2.23
C ASP A 245 -20.52 8.63 -2.10
N PRO A 246 -19.89 9.04 -3.22
CA PRO A 246 -18.72 9.92 -3.19
C PRO A 246 -19.00 11.34 -2.72
N SER A 247 -20.28 11.80 -2.75
CA SER A 247 -20.66 13.10 -2.21
C SER A 247 -20.60 13.16 -0.69
N LEU A 248 -20.56 11.96 -0.04
CA LEU A 248 -20.50 11.79 1.40
C LEU A 248 -19.10 11.32 1.83
N GLU A 249 -18.64 11.77 2.99
CA GLU A 249 -17.31 11.40 3.49
C GLU A 249 -17.36 10.21 4.47
N PHE A 250 -17.88 9.07 4.01
CA PHE A 250 -18.01 7.86 4.82
C PHE A 250 -16.92 6.82 4.62
N THR A 251 -15.78 7.20 4.06
CA THR A 251 -14.58 6.34 3.98
C THR A 251 -13.66 6.57 5.17
N SER A 252 -12.80 5.59 5.48
CA SER A 252 -11.86 5.66 6.62
C SER A 252 -10.66 6.57 6.37
N ASN A 253 -10.31 6.80 5.11
CA ASN A 253 -9.11 7.52 4.67
C ASN A 253 -7.77 6.89 5.11
N LEU A 254 -7.76 5.58 5.40
CA LEU A 254 -6.57 4.88 5.91
C LEU A 254 -5.67 4.27 4.82
N SER A 255 -6.07 4.31 3.54
CA SER A 255 -5.36 3.60 2.48
C SER A 255 -3.91 4.06 2.30
N SER A 256 -3.64 5.37 2.38
CA SER A 256 -2.27 5.91 2.30
C SER A 256 -1.40 5.44 3.47
N TYR A 257 -1.94 5.43 4.69
CA TYR A 257 -1.21 4.96 5.87
C TYR A 257 -0.96 3.45 5.83
N LEU A 258 -1.89 2.67 5.28
CA LEU A 258 -1.69 1.23 5.05
C LEU A 258 -0.64 1.00 3.96
N HIS A 259 -0.62 1.82 2.90
CA HIS A 259 0.38 1.76 1.84
C HIS A 259 1.80 1.98 2.36
N PHE A 260 2.02 3.00 3.18
CA PHE A 260 3.32 3.27 3.79
C PHE A 260 3.58 2.47 5.08
N GLY A 261 2.69 1.55 5.44
CA GLY A 261 2.81 0.72 6.63
C GLY A 261 2.81 1.50 7.96
N GLN A 262 2.29 2.73 7.96
CA GLN A 262 2.24 3.62 9.13
C GLN A 262 1.15 3.23 10.14
N ILE A 263 0.26 2.30 9.78
CA ILE A 263 -0.69 1.66 10.69
C ILE A 263 -0.80 0.17 10.39
N SER A 264 -0.93 -0.64 11.43
CA SER A 264 -1.07 -2.09 11.28
C SER A 264 -2.50 -2.50 10.90
N PRO A 265 -2.70 -3.35 9.88
CA PRO A 265 -4.01 -3.93 9.60
C PRO A 265 -4.53 -4.80 10.75
N ILE A 266 -3.65 -5.44 11.53
CA ILE A 266 -4.02 -6.20 12.72
C ILE A 266 -4.57 -5.27 13.79
N TYR A 267 -3.90 -4.13 14.04
CA TYR A 267 -4.39 -3.12 14.97
C TYR A 267 -5.79 -2.62 14.57
N ILE A 268 -5.97 -2.26 13.30
CA ILE A 268 -7.28 -1.84 12.76
C ILE A 268 -8.34 -2.94 12.97
N GLY A 269 -8.01 -4.18 12.59
CA GLY A 269 -8.91 -5.32 12.71
C GLY A 269 -9.35 -5.60 14.14
N LEU A 270 -8.42 -5.51 15.10
CA LEU A 270 -8.70 -5.68 16.53
C LEU A 270 -9.57 -4.54 17.07
N ARG A 271 -9.29 -3.29 16.70
CA ARG A 271 -10.07 -2.13 17.14
C ARG A 271 -11.51 -2.16 16.62
N ILE A 272 -11.69 -2.43 15.35
CA ILE A 272 -13.01 -2.46 14.69
C ILE A 272 -13.77 -3.74 15.03
N GLY A 273 -13.10 -4.89 15.12
CA GLY A 273 -13.73 -6.18 15.41
C GLY A 273 -14.42 -6.29 16.77
N GLN A 274 -14.14 -5.37 17.70
CA GLN A 274 -14.83 -5.26 18.98
C GLN A 274 -16.25 -4.66 18.85
N ILE A 275 -16.56 -4.03 17.71
CA ILE A 275 -17.81 -3.31 17.46
C ILE A 275 -18.71 -4.18 16.58
N LYS A 276 -19.94 -4.45 17.02
CA LYS A 276 -20.90 -5.24 16.23
C LYS A 276 -21.70 -4.35 15.31
N GLY A 277 -21.99 -4.82 14.09
CA GLY A 277 -22.86 -4.15 13.16
C GLY A 277 -22.49 -4.39 11.69
N GLU A 278 -23.42 -4.11 10.77
CA GLU A 278 -23.22 -4.28 9.33
C GLU A 278 -22.08 -3.42 8.78
N GLY A 279 -21.88 -2.22 9.32
CA GLY A 279 -20.77 -1.37 8.94
C GLY A 279 -19.41 -1.98 9.27
N THR A 280 -19.28 -2.65 10.42
CA THR A 280 -18.09 -3.40 10.81
C THR A 280 -17.82 -4.56 9.86
N GLU A 281 -18.82 -5.38 9.56
CA GLU A 281 -18.69 -6.52 8.66
C GLU A 281 -18.28 -6.06 7.26
N ALA A 282 -18.94 -5.00 6.74
CA ALA A 282 -18.64 -4.42 5.44
C ALA A 282 -17.21 -3.82 5.39
N PHE A 283 -16.74 -3.17 6.46
CA PHE A 283 -15.39 -2.61 6.51
C PHE A 283 -14.32 -3.72 6.60
N LEU A 284 -14.52 -4.73 7.44
CA LEU A 284 -13.58 -5.84 7.57
C LEU A 284 -13.51 -6.69 6.29
N GLU A 285 -14.61 -6.85 5.54
CA GLU A 285 -14.58 -7.49 4.22
C GLU A 285 -13.63 -6.75 3.26
N GLU A 286 -13.68 -5.42 3.21
CA GLU A 286 -12.80 -4.63 2.34
C GLU A 286 -11.35 -4.64 2.85
N MET A 287 -11.15 -4.42 4.15
CA MET A 287 -9.84 -4.24 4.76
C MET A 287 -9.06 -5.56 4.85
N ILE A 288 -9.74 -6.70 5.04
CA ILE A 288 -9.11 -8.00 5.15
C ILE A 288 -9.19 -8.73 3.80
N ILE A 289 -10.39 -9.12 3.39
CA ILE A 289 -10.56 -10.06 2.27
C ILE A 289 -10.13 -9.43 0.95
N ARG A 290 -10.60 -8.19 0.66
CA ARG A 290 -10.28 -7.52 -0.61
C ARG A 290 -8.82 -7.08 -0.65
N ARG A 291 -8.32 -6.54 0.47
CA ARG A 291 -6.93 -6.11 0.56
C ARG A 291 -5.99 -7.31 0.43
N GLU A 292 -6.18 -8.40 1.16
CA GLU A 292 -5.29 -9.56 1.11
C GLU A 292 -5.36 -10.32 -0.23
N LEU A 293 -6.51 -10.27 -0.94
CA LEU A 293 -6.61 -10.72 -2.32
C LEU A 293 -5.66 -9.94 -3.24
N SER A 294 -5.51 -8.65 -3.04
CA SER A 294 -4.62 -7.80 -3.86
C SER A 294 -3.14 -8.15 -3.61
N PHE A 295 -2.77 -8.44 -2.37
CA PHE A 295 -1.43 -8.92 -2.03
C PHE A 295 -1.17 -10.31 -2.62
N ASN A 296 -2.15 -11.20 -2.57
CA ASN A 296 -2.09 -12.50 -3.23
C ASN A 296 -1.87 -12.36 -4.75
N PHE A 297 -2.63 -11.47 -5.40
CA PHE A 297 -2.46 -11.16 -6.81
C PHE A 297 -1.04 -10.70 -7.13
N VAL A 298 -0.54 -9.66 -6.47
CA VAL A 298 0.79 -9.09 -6.73
C VAL A 298 1.91 -10.09 -6.42
N ASN A 299 1.72 -10.94 -5.42
CA ASN A 299 2.74 -11.94 -5.07
C ASN A 299 2.90 -13.03 -6.13
N TYR A 300 1.79 -13.54 -6.67
CA TYR A 300 1.79 -14.71 -7.54
C TYR A 300 1.71 -14.39 -9.04
N ASN A 301 1.34 -13.15 -9.42
CA ASN A 301 1.28 -12.76 -10.82
C ASN A 301 2.50 -11.91 -11.20
N PRO A 302 3.43 -12.41 -12.03
CA PRO A 302 4.63 -11.66 -12.41
C PRO A 302 4.34 -10.44 -13.29
N TYR A 303 3.14 -10.36 -13.86
CA TYR A 303 2.69 -9.27 -14.75
C TYR A 303 1.72 -8.31 -14.06
N TYR A 304 1.67 -8.27 -12.73
CA TYR A 304 0.67 -7.54 -11.94
C TYR A 304 0.53 -6.05 -12.32
N ASP A 305 1.55 -5.46 -12.89
CA ASP A 305 1.65 -4.07 -13.31
C ASP A 305 1.46 -3.86 -14.82
N SER A 306 0.88 -4.84 -15.53
CA SER A 306 0.63 -4.75 -16.95
C SER A 306 -0.71 -5.36 -17.37
N PHE A 307 -1.16 -5.06 -18.57
CA PHE A 307 -2.36 -5.62 -19.21
C PHE A 307 -2.35 -7.17 -19.21
N ASP A 308 -1.17 -7.78 -19.31
CA ASP A 308 -1.01 -9.22 -19.36
C ASP A 308 -1.32 -9.93 -18.01
N SER A 309 -1.55 -9.16 -16.93
CA SER A 309 -2.05 -9.67 -15.65
C SER A 309 -3.52 -10.09 -15.68
N LEU A 310 -4.26 -9.63 -16.65
CA LEU A 310 -5.71 -9.87 -16.75
C LEU A 310 -6.02 -11.33 -17.07
N PRO A 311 -7.17 -11.86 -16.67
CA PRO A 311 -7.61 -13.19 -17.07
C PRO A 311 -7.85 -13.25 -18.59
N ASN A 312 -7.55 -14.38 -19.23
CA ASN A 312 -7.63 -14.56 -20.68
C ASN A 312 -8.94 -14.07 -21.31
N TRP A 313 -10.09 -14.35 -20.63
CA TRP A 313 -11.39 -13.90 -21.12
C TRP A 313 -11.50 -12.39 -21.23
N ALA A 314 -10.87 -11.65 -20.31
CA ALA A 314 -10.89 -10.19 -20.30
C ALA A 314 -9.95 -9.62 -21.37
N GLN A 315 -8.75 -10.19 -21.52
CA GLN A 315 -7.82 -9.81 -22.58
C GLN A 315 -8.45 -10.02 -23.97
N ILE A 316 -8.98 -11.22 -24.23
CA ILE A 316 -9.59 -11.57 -25.53
C ILE A 316 -10.73 -10.60 -25.86
N THR A 317 -11.70 -10.43 -24.93
CA THR A 317 -12.86 -9.59 -25.23
C THR A 317 -12.50 -8.11 -25.43
N LEU A 318 -11.50 -7.58 -24.71
CA LEU A 318 -11.05 -6.20 -24.88
C LEU A 318 -10.32 -5.99 -26.22
N LEU A 319 -9.49 -6.95 -26.65
CA LEU A 319 -8.78 -6.90 -27.93
C LEU A 319 -9.73 -7.08 -29.12
N GLU A 320 -10.74 -7.95 -29.03
CA GLU A 320 -11.77 -8.13 -30.05
C GLU A 320 -12.58 -6.85 -30.31
N HIS A 321 -12.79 -6.03 -29.24
CA HIS A 321 -13.53 -4.77 -29.31
C HIS A 321 -12.65 -3.52 -29.47
N GLU A 322 -11.37 -3.68 -29.71
CA GLU A 322 -10.42 -2.55 -29.83
C GLU A 322 -10.74 -1.63 -31.01
N ASN A 323 -11.22 -2.19 -32.13
CA ASN A 323 -11.58 -1.45 -33.34
C ASN A 323 -13.04 -0.93 -33.33
N ASP A 324 -13.78 -1.10 -32.25
CA ASP A 324 -15.14 -0.58 -32.15
C ASP A 324 -15.14 0.97 -32.18
N ASN A 325 -16.18 1.53 -32.77
CA ASN A 325 -16.31 2.98 -32.88
C ASN A 325 -16.41 3.65 -31.51
N ARG A 326 -15.56 4.66 -31.28
CA ARG A 326 -15.52 5.48 -30.08
C ARG A 326 -15.96 6.90 -30.41
N PRO A 327 -17.07 7.40 -29.82
CA PRO A 327 -17.54 8.77 -30.07
C PRO A 327 -16.53 9.85 -29.63
N TYR A 328 -15.71 9.53 -28.64
CA TYR A 328 -14.68 10.42 -28.09
C TYR A 328 -13.39 9.64 -27.93
N ILE A 329 -12.28 10.28 -28.24
CA ILE A 329 -10.93 9.77 -28.01
C ILE A 329 -10.14 10.92 -27.38
N TYR A 330 -9.39 10.63 -26.29
CA TYR A 330 -8.55 11.60 -25.61
C TYR A 330 -7.11 11.07 -25.52
N SER A 331 -6.16 11.99 -25.66
CA SER A 331 -4.77 11.72 -25.37
C SER A 331 -4.54 11.55 -23.87
N LYS A 332 -3.42 10.92 -23.52
CA LYS A 332 -2.99 10.80 -22.10
C LYS A 332 -2.89 12.16 -21.43
N GLU A 333 -2.41 13.18 -22.14
CA GLU A 333 -2.27 14.55 -21.64
C GLU A 333 -3.64 15.20 -21.36
N GLU A 334 -4.62 15.03 -22.25
CA GLU A 334 -5.98 15.53 -22.04
C GLU A 334 -6.65 14.88 -20.85
N LEU A 335 -6.48 13.55 -20.70
CA LEU A 335 -6.95 12.80 -19.52
C LEU A 335 -6.25 13.30 -18.24
N GLU A 336 -4.96 13.45 -18.25
CA GLU A 336 -4.18 13.93 -17.11
C GLU A 336 -4.63 15.32 -16.64
N ASN A 337 -4.92 16.22 -17.57
CA ASN A 337 -5.35 17.59 -17.31
C ASN A 337 -6.87 17.76 -17.13
N SER A 338 -7.63 16.66 -17.05
CA SER A 338 -9.09 16.69 -16.85
C SER A 338 -9.85 17.44 -17.95
N LEU A 339 -9.41 17.33 -19.20
CA LEU A 339 -9.94 18.05 -20.38
C LEU A 339 -10.92 17.20 -21.18
N THR A 340 -11.76 16.39 -20.52
CA THR A 340 -12.79 15.60 -21.21
C THR A 340 -14.13 16.32 -21.22
N HIS A 341 -15.09 15.81 -22.04
CA HIS A 341 -16.48 16.31 -22.04
C HIS A 341 -17.27 15.88 -20.80
N ASP A 342 -16.77 14.91 -20.01
CA ASP A 342 -17.49 14.33 -18.88
C ASP A 342 -17.10 15.02 -17.57
N ARG A 343 -17.99 15.88 -17.08
CA ARG A 343 -17.80 16.64 -15.85
C ARG A 343 -17.48 15.76 -14.63
N TYR A 344 -18.12 14.60 -14.53
CA TYR A 344 -17.94 13.71 -13.37
C TYR A 344 -16.60 12.98 -13.41
N TRP A 345 -16.15 12.63 -14.61
CA TRP A 345 -14.84 12.06 -14.80
C TRP A 345 -13.74 13.08 -14.51
N ASN A 346 -13.90 14.29 -15.03
CA ASN A 346 -12.96 15.39 -14.76
C ASN A 346 -12.88 15.69 -13.26
N ALA A 347 -14.02 15.70 -12.55
CA ALA A 347 -14.02 15.86 -11.09
C ALA A 347 -13.25 14.70 -10.39
N ALA A 348 -13.40 13.46 -10.83
CA ALA A 348 -12.66 12.34 -10.25
C ALA A 348 -11.14 12.45 -10.47
N GLN A 349 -10.71 12.86 -11.66
CA GLN A 349 -9.30 13.12 -11.96
C GLN A 349 -8.77 14.30 -11.13
N LEU A 350 -9.53 15.38 -11.01
CA LEU A 350 -9.20 16.52 -10.16
C LEU A 350 -9.10 16.15 -8.68
N GLU A 351 -10.05 15.36 -8.15
CA GLU A 351 -9.95 14.83 -6.77
C GLU A 351 -8.61 14.14 -6.55
N LEU A 352 -8.22 13.26 -7.49
CA LEU A 352 -6.95 12.54 -7.41
C LEU A 352 -5.74 13.48 -7.42
N VAL A 353 -5.74 14.46 -8.32
CA VAL A 353 -4.64 15.44 -8.46
C VAL A 353 -4.55 16.35 -7.25
N LEU A 354 -5.68 16.90 -6.77
CA LEU A 354 -5.69 17.88 -5.69
C LEU A 354 -5.46 17.25 -4.32
N THR A 355 -6.05 16.07 -4.06
CA THR A 355 -6.07 15.48 -2.71
C THR A 355 -5.16 14.28 -2.53
N GLY A 356 -4.59 13.73 -3.61
CA GLY A 356 -3.85 12.46 -3.56
C GLY A 356 -4.75 11.24 -3.34
N LYS A 357 -6.06 11.40 -3.48
CA LYS A 357 -7.06 10.36 -3.24
C LYS A 357 -8.15 10.41 -4.30
N MET A 358 -8.76 9.28 -4.57
CA MET A 358 -10.00 9.20 -5.36
C MET A 358 -10.95 8.21 -4.67
N HIS A 359 -12.23 8.61 -4.55
CA HIS A 359 -13.24 7.72 -3.98
C HIS A 359 -13.35 6.41 -4.77
N GLY A 360 -13.37 5.23 -4.09
CA GLY A 360 -13.31 3.91 -4.73
C GLY A 360 -14.39 3.68 -5.80
N TYR A 361 -15.63 4.20 -5.60
CA TYR A 361 -16.70 4.11 -6.60
C TYR A 361 -16.37 4.95 -7.85
N MET A 362 -15.82 6.15 -7.67
CA MET A 362 -15.38 7.01 -8.76
C MET A 362 -14.16 6.45 -9.47
N ARG A 363 -13.24 5.78 -8.77
CA ARG A 363 -12.09 5.10 -9.39
C ARG A 363 -12.52 4.04 -10.40
N MET A 364 -13.60 3.30 -10.10
CA MET A 364 -14.18 2.36 -11.05
C MET A 364 -14.75 3.06 -12.29
N TYR A 365 -15.53 4.14 -12.10
CA TYR A 365 -16.06 4.93 -13.20
C TYR A 365 -14.95 5.54 -14.06
N TRP A 366 -13.96 6.14 -13.40
CA TRP A 366 -12.78 6.75 -14.00
C TRP A 366 -12.01 5.75 -14.88
N GLY A 367 -11.66 4.58 -14.36
CA GLY A 367 -10.96 3.56 -15.13
C GLY A 367 -11.77 3.00 -16.30
N LYS A 368 -13.12 2.85 -16.16
CA LYS A 368 -13.99 2.44 -17.25
C LYS A 368 -14.02 3.46 -18.39
N LYS A 369 -14.00 4.75 -18.07
CA LYS A 369 -13.98 5.80 -19.08
C LYS A 369 -12.64 5.90 -19.81
N ILE A 370 -11.52 5.60 -19.17
CA ILE A 370 -10.23 5.48 -19.85
C ILE A 370 -10.28 4.37 -20.90
N ILE A 371 -10.87 3.19 -20.58
CA ILE A 371 -11.09 2.13 -21.59
C ILE A 371 -11.94 2.65 -22.76
N GLU A 372 -13.01 3.38 -22.47
CA GLU A 372 -13.96 3.87 -23.47
C GLU A 372 -13.33 4.90 -24.42
N TRP A 373 -12.37 5.69 -23.94
CA TRP A 373 -11.85 6.86 -24.65
C TRP A 373 -10.42 6.72 -25.18
N THR A 374 -9.78 5.60 -24.96
CA THR A 374 -8.42 5.30 -25.48
C THR A 374 -8.51 4.30 -26.62
N THR A 375 -7.81 4.56 -27.72
CA THR A 375 -7.88 3.73 -28.93
C THR A 375 -7.41 2.30 -28.66
N PHE A 376 -6.21 2.14 -28.08
CA PHE A 376 -5.63 0.84 -27.81
C PHE A 376 -5.81 0.47 -26.33
N VAL A 377 -6.29 -0.73 -26.07
CA VAL A 377 -6.63 -1.16 -24.72
C VAL A 377 -5.42 -1.31 -23.80
N ARG A 378 -4.25 -1.62 -24.36
CA ARG A 378 -2.99 -1.65 -23.61
C ARG A 378 -2.60 -0.25 -23.15
N ASP A 379 -2.71 0.76 -24.03
CA ASP A 379 -2.47 2.17 -23.70
C ASP A 379 -3.46 2.67 -22.64
N ALA A 380 -4.72 2.20 -22.70
CA ALA A 380 -5.71 2.50 -21.68
C ALA A 380 -5.28 1.98 -20.29
N PHE A 381 -4.77 0.74 -20.23
CA PHE A 381 -4.25 0.14 -18.99
C PHE A 381 -3.06 0.94 -18.45
N ASP A 382 -2.08 1.20 -19.30
CA ASP A 382 -0.85 1.92 -18.94
C ASP A 382 -1.16 3.37 -18.51
N THR A 383 -2.12 4.04 -19.17
CA THR A 383 -2.58 5.38 -18.79
C THR A 383 -3.26 5.37 -17.43
N ALA A 384 -4.16 4.42 -17.18
CA ALA A 384 -4.82 4.29 -15.89
C ALA A 384 -3.82 4.03 -14.76
N LEU A 385 -2.86 3.13 -15.00
CA LEU A 385 -1.82 2.82 -14.02
C LEU A 385 -0.89 4.02 -13.77
N TYR A 386 -0.46 4.70 -14.83
CA TYR A 386 0.39 5.89 -14.72
C TYR A 386 -0.28 7.00 -13.90
N LEU A 387 -1.51 7.39 -14.25
CA LEU A 387 -2.24 8.46 -13.56
C LEU A 387 -2.48 8.10 -12.09
N ASN A 388 -2.88 6.86 -11.83
CA ASN A 388 -3.09 6.40 -10.47
C ASN A 388 -1.79 6.42 -9.65
N ASN A 389 -0.69 5.88 -10.16
CA ASN A 389 0.58 5.82 -9.43
C ASN A 389 1.23 7.19 -9.25
N LYS A 390 1.04 8.11 -10.19
CA LYS A 390 1.59 9.47 -10.11
C LYS A 390 0.89 10.32 -9.06
N TYR A 391 -0.44 10.21 -8.95
CA TYR A 391 -1.22 11.17 -8.16
C TYR A 391 -1.76 10.60 -6.84
N ALA A 392 -2.08 9.29 -6.77
CA ALA A 392 -2.60 8.70 -5.55
C ALA A 392 -1.51 8.51 -4.50
N LEU A 393 -1.74 8.96 -3.26
CA LEU A 393 -0.86 8.67 -2.13
C LEU A 393 -0.73 7.17 -1.88
N ASP A 394 -1.83 6.42 -2.08
CA ASP A 394 -1.86 4.96 -2.05
C ASP A 394 -1.55 4.32 -3.42
N GLY A 395 -0.98 5.07 -4.37
CA GLY A 395 -0.44 4.55 -5.61
C GLY A 395 0.72 3.59 -5.34
N ARG A 396 1.01 2.67 -6.31
CA ARG A 396 2.10 1.67 -6.19
C ARG A 396 1.89 0.60 -5.09
N ASP A 397 0.73 0.61 -4.44
CA ASP A 397 0.31 -0.41 -3.47
C ASP A 397 -0.23 -1.66 -4.20
N PRO A 398 -0.15 -2.87 -3.63
CA PRO A 398 -0.84 -4.04 -4.17
C PRO A 398 -2.33 -3.80 -4.48
N ASN A 399 -3.06 -3.05 -3.61
CA ASN A 399 -4.45 -2.68 -3.87
C ASN A 399 -4.60 -1.72 -5.05
N SER A 400 -3.61 -0.87 -5.27
CA SER A 400 -3.57 0.06 -6.40
C SER A 400 -3.47 -0.69 -7.72
N PHE A 401 -2.52 -1.61 -7.86
CA PHE A 401 -2.38 -2.47 -9.03
C PHE A 401 -3.63 -3.32 -9.27
N SER A 402 -4.13 -3.96 -8.22
CA SER A 402 -5.37 -4.75 -8.28
C SER A 402 -6.58 -3.89 -8.64
N GLY A 403 -6.69 -2.67 -8.13
CA GLY A 403 -7.78 -1.73 -8.40
C GLY A 403 -7.82 -1.28 -9.85
N VAL A 404 -6.66 -0.97 -10.45
CA VAL A 404 -6.56 -0.67 -11.89
C VAL A 404 -6.94 -1.91 -12.70
N ALA A 405 -6.33 -3.06 -12.44
CA ALA A 405 -6.61 -4.30 -13.14
C ALA A 405 -8.10 -4.71 -13.02
N TRP A 406 -8.76 -4.42 -11.90
CA TRP A 406 -10.19 -4.67 -11.72
C TRP A 406 -11.05 -3.85 -12.66
N CYS A 407 -10.67 -2.62 -13.00
CA CYS A 407 -11.35 -1.85 -14.03
C CYS A 407 -11.37 -2.58 -15.39
N PHE A 408 -10.37 -3.41 -15.66
CA PHE A 408 -10.19 -4.18 -16.90
C PHE A 408 -10.65 -5.65 -16.79
N GLY A 409 -11.26 -6.07 -15.67
CA GLY A 409 -11.88 -7.38 -15.51
C GLY A 409 -11.17 -8.35 -14.57
N LYS A 410 -10.05 -7.96 -13.94
CA LYS A 410 -9.40 -8.76 -12.88
C LYS A 410 -10.37 -8.95 -11.72
N HIS A 411 -10.40 -10.14 -11.13
CA HIS A 411 -11.28 -10.51 -10.01
C HIS A 411 -12.79 -10.35 -10.26
N ASP A 412 -13.20 -10.15 -11.52
CA ASP A 412 -14.59 -10.03 -11.94
C ASP A 412 -15.01 -11.23 -12.81
N ARG A 413 -16.23 -11.23 -13.25
CA ARG A 413 -16.82 -12.22 -14.17
C ARG A 413 -17.22 -11.55 -15.49
N PRO A 414 -17.39 -12.32 -16.59
CA PRO A 414 -17.97 -11.81 -17.81
C PRO A 414 -19.39 -11.23 -17.61
N TRP A 415 -19.63 -10.07 -18.20
CA TRP A 415 -20.92 -9.39 -18.25
C TRP A 415 -21.54 -9.49 -19.66
N LYS A 416 -22.74 -8.92 -19.82
CA LYS A 416 -23.36 -8.80 -21.14
C LYS A 416 -22.47 -7.97 -22.05
N GLU A 417 -22.16 -8.53 -23.23
CA GLU A 417 -21.29 -7.93 -24.23
C GLU A 417 -21.82 -6.59 -24.75
N ARG A 418 -20.92 -5.64 -24.98
CA ARG A 418 -21.20 -4.29 -25.44
C ARG A 418 -20.05 -3.77 -26.29
N PRO A 419 -20.30 -2.86 -27.24
CA PRO A 419 -19.25 -2.18 -27.99
C PRO A 419 -18.20 -1.57 -27.04
N VAL A 420 -16.93 -1.60 -27.46
CA VAL A 420 -15.73 -1.11 -26.77
C VAL A 420 -15.37 -1.93 -25.52
N PHE A 421 -16.34 -2.32 -24.71
CA PHE A 421 -16.13 -3.03 -23.43
C PHE A 421 -16.13 -4.55 -23.58
N GLY A 422 -16.65 -5.08 -24.68
CA GLY A 422 -16.89 -6.51 -24.78
C GLY A 422 -17.68 -7.00 -23.56
N LYS A 423 -17.15 -8.00 -22.86
CA LYS A 423 -17.74 -8.60 -21.65
C LYS A 423 -17.28 -7.95 -20.34
N ILE A 424 -16.56 -6.83 -20.43
CA ILE A 424 -16.17 -6.08 -19.21
C ILE A 424 -17.35 -5.30 -18.67
N ARG A 425 -17.44 -5.21 -17.33
CA ARG A 425 -18.46 -4.44 -16.65
C ARG A 425 -18.46 -2.99 -17.12
N TYR A 426 -19.62 -2.51 -17.56
CA TYR A 426 -19.82 -1.13 -18.06
C TYR A 426 -20.31 -0.19 -16.97
N MET A 427 -19.85 1.07 -17.01
CA MET A 427 -20.36 2.18 -16.18
C MET A 427 -20.56 3.43 -17.02
N ASN A 428 -21.64 4.18 -16.73
CA ASN A 428 -21.94 5.46 -17.37
C ASN A 428 -22.51 6.48 -16.38
N SER A 429 -22.61 7.75 -16.80
CA SER A 429 -23.10 8.86 -15.99
C SER A 429 -24.55 8.65 -15.50
N ASN A 430 -25.42 8.06 -16.32
CA ASN A 430 -26.77 7.72 -15.88
C ASN A 430 -26.78 6.65 -14.77
N GLY A 431 -25.80 5.76 -14.77
CA GLY A 431 -25.58 4.78 -13.69
C GLY A 431 -25.16 5.45 -12.38
N LEU A 432 -24.33 6.50 -12.45
CA LEU A 432 -23.97 7.30 -11.27
C LEU A 432 -25.21 7.97 -10.68
N LYS A 433 -25.98 8.70 -11.51
CA LYS A 433 -27.21 9.42 -11.09
C LYS A 433 -28.26 8.53 -10.42
N ARG A 434 -28.27 7.22 -10.70
CA ARG A 434 -29.15 6.26 -10.03
C ARG A 434 -28.65 5.82 -8.66
N LYS A 435 -27.37 6.01 -8.36
CA LYS A 435 -26.73 5.54 -7.12
C LYS A 435 -26.56 6.65 -6.09
N PHE A 436 -26.23 7.85 -6.54
CA PHE A 436 -25.98 9.03 -5.71
C PHE A 436 -26.18 10.30 -6.55
N ASN A 437 -26.01 11.46 -5.94
CA ASN A 437 -26.02 12.74 -6.66
C ASN A 437 -24.62 13.12 -7.13
N PRO A 438 -24.22 12.83 -8.40
CA PRO A 438 -22.88 13.11 -8.89
C PRO A 438 -22.61 14.60 -9.10
N ASP A 439 -23.66 15.46 -9.18
CA ASP A 439 -23.47 16.89 -9.27
C ASP A 439 -22.94 17.46 -7.96
N LEU A 440 -23.46 17.01 -6.81
CA LEU A 440 -22.92 17.41 -5.49
C LEU A 440 -21.45 16.99 -5.33
N TYR A 441 -21.10 15.80 -5.80
CA TYR A 441 -19.70 15.36 -5.80
C TYR A 441 -18.82 16.26 -6.67
N ALA A 442 -19.25 16.53 -7.91
CA ALA A 442 -18.49 17.35 -8.84
C ALA A 442 -18.36 18.80 -8.33
N ASP A 443 -19.45 19.42 -7.84
CA ASP A 443 -19.45 20.77 -7.27
C ASP A 443 -18.46 20.90 -6.11
N LYS A 444 -18.45 19.90 -5.21
CA LYS A 444 -17.49 19.82 -4.10
C LYS A 444 -16.04 19.85 -4.61
N ILE A 445 -15.72 19.03 -5.61
CA ILE A 445 -14.35 18.96 -6.13
C ILE A 445 -13.97 20.25 -6.87
N TYR A 446 -14.85 20.77 -7.71
CA TYR A 446 -14.59 22.05 -8.41
C TYR A 446 -14.45 23.24 -7.45
N SER A 447 -15.07 23.21 -6.29
CA SER A 447 -14.89 24.25 -5.26
C SER A 447 -13.53 24.23 -4.58
N MET A 448 -12.73 23.17 -4.77
CA MET A 448 -11.35 23.08 -4.27
C MET A 448 -10.33 23.75 -5.22
N LEU A 449 -10.75 24.09 -6.43
CA LEU A 449 -9.88 24.83 -7.36
C LEU A 449 -9.66 26.26 -6.85
N PRO A 450 -8.42 26.81 -7.01
CA PRO A 450 -8.09 28.15 -6.55
C PRO A 450 -8.86 29.25 -7.28
#